data_cd94d4b8386f63c0a1a76e76a7d91104
#
_entry.id   cd94d4b8386f63c0a1a76e76a7d91104
#
_cell.length_a   1.000
_cell.length_b   1.000
_cell.length_c   1.000
_cell.angle_alpha   90.00
_cell.angle_beta   90.00
_cell.angle_gamma   90.00
#
_symmetry.space_group_name_H-M   'P 1'
#
loop_
_entity.id
_entity.type
_entity.pdbx_description
1 polymer ?
#
loop_
_entity_poly.entity_id
_entity_poly.type
_entity_poly.pdbx_seq_one_letter_code
_entity_poly.pdbx_strand_id
1 'polypeptide(L)'
;VKIQNAFRLGLLGGLGVLVAVGIGEALASLSTILTYIGAALFLALGIDPAVSWLARHRFPRPLAILTVLIGILAVFVGLIFAVVPVIVDQVNNLISSLPNFIATVSNASWIKGVQKNLPDWIDLNNLIVQSGTWLRNNVSTIGGGLLSVGVGIASGATGFVIILILTLYFVASLSSMKRGLYRLVPASKRARFSDLAEQISASVGRYVVGQGTIALANGVASFIFLSIGQLFGAKYPALFAFIAFLFALVPLVGTLSGSVLITLSTLLLAGPGPALWVGIYYVIYMQIEAYVINPRVMNRAVKVPGAIVVIAALAGGALLGILGALIAIPVAASVLLIIDQVVVPRQNEL
;
A
#
# COMPACT_ATOMS: atom_id res chain seq x y z
N VAL A 1 5.49 -21.23 52.39
CA VAL A 1 6.49 -21.70 51.42
C VAL A 1 7.83 -21.07 51.79
N LYS A 2 8.78 -21.81 52.40
CA LYS A 2 10.15 -21.31 52.67
C LYS A 2 10.87 -21.23 51.33
N ILE A 3 11.08 -19.99 50.82
CA ILE A 3 11.86 -19.77 49.60
C ILE A 3 13.34 -20.02 49.95
N GLN A 4 13.80 -21.25 49.78
CA GLN A 4 15.22 -21.52 49.83
C GLN A 4 15.87 -20.99 48.57
N ASN A 5 16.84 -20.07 48.72
CA ASN A 5 17.60 -19.41 47.66
C ASN A 5 16.82 -18.31 46.86
N ALA A 6 16.22 -17.35 47.56
CA ALA A 6 15.57 -16.19 46.96
C ALA A 6 16.45 -15.45 45.93
N PHE A 7 17.76 -15.36 46.19
CA PHE A 7 18.72 -14.76 45.27
C PHE A 7 18.83 -15.55 43.94
N ARG A 8 18.90 -16.87 43.97
CA ARG A 8 18.94 -17.69 42.73
C ARG A 8 17.63 -17.61 41.95
N LEU A 9 16.50 -17.61 42.63
CA LEU A 9 15.18 -17.43 42.01
C LEU A 9 15.05 -16.03 41.35
N GLY A 10 15.47 -15.00 42.03
CA GLY A 10 15.50 -13.64 41.50
C GLY A 10 16.47 -13.52 40.32
N LEU A 11 17.67 -14.10 40.39
CA LEU A 11 18.64 -14.07 39.31
C LEU A 11 18.15 -14.83 38.07
N LEU A 12 17.63 -16.05 38.25
CA LEU A 12 17.10 -16.86 37.14
C LEU A 12 15.85 -16.22 36.53
N GLY A 13 14.96 -15.65 37.33
CA GLY A 13 13.81 -14.90 36.89
C GLY A 13 14.21 -13.62 36.07
N GLY A 14 15.16 -12.86 36.61
CA GLY A 14 15.73 -11.70 35.95
C GLY A 14 16.41 -12.02 34.62
N LEU A 15 17.23 -13.08 34.59
CA LEU A 15 17.84 -13.57 33.36
C LEU A 15 16.78 -14.02 32.34
N GLY A 16 15.74 -14.75 32.81
CA GLY A 16 14.63 -15.16 31.94
C GLY A 16 13.91 -13.98 31.29
N VAL A 17 13.65 -12.91 32.07
CA VAL A 17 13.06 -11.67 31.55
C VAL A 17 13.99 -10.98 30.54
N LEU A 18 15.29 -10.86 30.86
CA LEU A 18 16.27 -10.24 29.94
C LEU A 18 16.40 -11.03 28.63
N VAL A 19 16.41 -12.36 28.69
CA VAL A 19 16.40 -13.20 27.48
C VAL A 19 15.12 -13.02 26.70
N ALA A 20 13.96 -12.99 27.35
CA ALA A 20 12.67 -12.77 26.69
C ALA A 20 12.61 -11.39 26.01
N VAL A 21 13.07 -10.32 26.68
CA VAL A 21 13.17 -8.97 26.11
C VAL A 21 14.16 -8.95 24.93
N GLY A 22 15.35 -9.55 25.10
CA GLY A 22 16.33 -9.63 24.01
C GLY A 22 15.83 -10.40 22.78
N ILE A 23 15.05 -11.47 22.97
CA ILE A 23 14.37 -12.18 21.88
C ILE A 23 13.30 -11.27 21.25
N GLY A 24 12.53 -10.54 22.04
CA GLY A 24 11.54 -9.57 21.56
C GLY A 24 12.16 -8.48 20.71
N GLU A 25 13.26 -7.87 21.15
CA GLU A 25 14.01 -6.85 20.39
C GLU A 25 14.64 -7.43 19.12
N ALA A 26 15.20 -8.64 19.18
CA ALA A 26 15.71 -9.34 18.01
C ALA A 26 14.62 -9.60 16.97
N LEU A 27 13.44 -10.06 17.39
CA LEU A 27 12.28 -10.25 16.52
C LEU A 27 11.78 -8.93 15.94
N ALA A 28 11.75 -7.86 16.73
CA ALA A 28 11.39 -6.52 16.25
C ALA A 28 12.39 -6.01 15.20
N SER A 29 13.69 -6.23 15.42
CA SER A 29 14.74 -5.88 14.45
C SER A 29 14.66 -6.69 13.16
N LEU A 30 14.23 -7.95 13.25
CA LEU A 30 14.00 -8.82 12.08
C LEU A 30 12.75 -8.42 11.29
N SER A 31 11.83 -7.65 11.85
CA SER A 31 10.58 -7.26 11.19
C SER A 31 10.82 -6.56 9.85
N THR A 32 11.81 -5.67 9.77
CA THR A 32 12.20 -4.97 8.54
C THR A 32 12.72 -5.95 7.49
N ILE A 33 13.57 -6.89 7.88
CA ILE A 33 14.13 -7.91 6.98
C ILE A 33 13.01 -8.84 6.48
N LEU A 34 12.13 -9.28 7.37
CA LEU A 34 10.97 -10.11 7.02
C LEU A 34 10.02 -9.35 6.07
N THR A 35 9.85 -8.05 6.28
CA THR A 35 9.07 -7.20 5.39
C THR A 35 9.70 -7.12 4.00
N TYR A 36 11.02 -6.95 3.90
CA TYR A 36 11.73 -6.95 2.60
C TYR A 36 11.63 -8.30 1.89
N ILE A 37 11.79 -9.41 2.63
CA ILE A 37 11.63 -10.76 2.09
C ILE A 37 10.19 -10.98 1.61
N GLY A 38 9.20 -10.62 2.42
CA GLY A 38 7.79 -10.73 2.06
C GLY A 38 7.42 -9.89 0.84
N ALA A 39 7.88 -8.63 0.79
CA ALA A 39 7.68 -7.74 -0.35
C ALA A 39 8.35 -8.28 -1.61
N ALA A 40 9.58 -8.74 -1.51
CA ALA A 40 10.32 -9.31 -2.64
C ALA A 40 9.68 -10.60 -3.18
N LEU A 41 9.22 -11.49 -2.30
CA LEU A 41 8.50 -12.70 -2.69
C LEU A 41 7.15 -12.35 -3.34
N PHE A 42 6.43 -11.39 -2.79
CA PHE A 42 5.18 -10.89 -3.34
C PHE A 42 5.36 -10.31 -4.73
N LEU A 43 6.38 -9.46 -4.93
CA LEU A 43 6.74 -8.92 -6.23
C LEU A 43 7.21 -10.02 -7.19
N ALA A 44 8.00 -10.99 -6.73
CA ALA A 44 8.45 -12.12 -7.53
C ALA A 44 7.28 -12.93 -8.09
N LEU A 45 6.29 -13.23 -7.25
CA LEU A 45 5.06 -13.92 -7.68
C LEU A 45 4.23 -13.03 -8.64
N GLY A 46 4.21 -11.71 -8.43
CA GLY A 46 3.54 -10.75 -9.29
C GLY A 46 4.18 -10.62 -10.67
N ILE A 47 5.50 -10.74 -10.75
CA ILE A 47 6.28 -10.63 -12.00
C ILE A 47 6.30 -11.96 -12.77
N ASP A 48 6.19 -13.12 -12.10
CA ASP A 48 6.28 -14.45 -12.72
C ASP A 48 5.32 -14.65 -13.91
N PRO A 49 4.06 -14.17 -13.93
CA PRO A 49 3.22 -14.24 -15.13
C PRO A 49 3.83 -13.55 -16.37
N ALA A 50 4.45 -12.38 -16.20
CA ALA A 50 5.08 -11.63 -17.28
C ALA A 50 6.34 -12.36 -17.78
N VAL A 51 7.17 -12.87 -16.87
CA VAL A 51 8.35 -13.69 -17.20
C VAL A 51 7.95 -14.97 -17.92
N SER A 52 6.92 -15.66 -17.45
CA SER A 52 6.40 -16.88 -18.04
C SER A 52 5.81 -16.63 -19.43
N TRP A 53 5.13 -15.51 -19.63
CA TRP A 53 4.62 -15.09 -20.92
C TRP A 53 5.77 -14.87 -21.92
N LEU A 54 6.82 -14.13 -21.53
CA LEU A 54 7.98 -13.88 -22.37
C LEU A 54 8.77 -15.17 -22.69
N ALA A 55 8.91 -16.04 -21.69
CA ALA A 55 9.56 -17.34 -21.88
C ALA A 55 8.82 -18.25 -22.90
N ARG A 56 7.48 -18.17 -22.97
CA ARG A 56 6.66 -18.88 -23.98
C ARG A 56 6.87 -18.33 -25.39
N HIS A 57 7.37 -17.10 -25.54
CA HIS A 57 7.68 -16.46 -26.82
C HIS A 57 9.14 -16.64 -27.24
N ARG A 58 9.75 -17.78 -26.92
CA ARG A 58 11.13 -18.18 -27.28
C ARG A 58 12.26 -17.42 -26.58
N PHE A 59 11.97 -16.62 -25.53
CA PHE A 59 13.02 -16.05 -24.71
C PHE A 59 13.57 -17.11 -23.74
N PRO A 60 14.90 -17.31 -23.65
CA PRO A 60 15.46 -18.12 -22.57
C PRO A 60 15.12 -17.49 -21.22
N ARG A 61 14.73 -18.32 -20.24
CA ARG A 61 14.19 -17.88 -18.96
C ARG A 61 15.05 -16.82 -18.25
N PRO A 62 16.39 -16.91 -18.21
CA PRO A 62 17.22 -15.86 -17.60
C PRO A 62 17.06 -14.50 -18.29
N LEU A 63 17.01 -14.47 -19.62
CA LEU A 63 16.80 -13.24 -20.38
C LEU A 63 15.38 -12.69 -20.20
N ALA A 64 14.35 -13.55 -20.11
CA ALA A 64 12.98 -13.13 -19.81
C ALA A 64 12.90 -12.44 -18.45
N ILE A 65 13.55 -12.99 -17.42
CA ILE A 65 13.61 -12.39 -16.07
C ILE A 65 14.29 -11.02 -16.15
N LEU A 66 15.45 -10.94 -16.77
CA LEU A 66 16.22 -9.70 -16.90
C LEU A 66 15.43 -8.62 -17.66
N THR A 67 14.81 -8.98 -18.78
CA THR A 67 14.01 -8.06 -19.60
C THR A 67 12.82 -7.51 -18.84
N VAL A 68 12.07 -8.36 -18.13
CA VAL A 68 10.90 -7.91 -17.34
C VAL A 68 11.37 -7.02 -16.19
N LEU A 69 12.43 -7.38 -15.49
CA LEU A 69 12.96 -6.59 -14.39
C LEU A 69 13.47 -5.22 -14.85
N ILE A 70 14.25 -5.18 -15.94
CA ILE A 70 14.72 -3.92 -16.54
C ILE A 70 13.54 -3.10 -17.04
N GLY A 71 12.53 -3.73 -17.65
CA GLY A 71 11.31 -3.05 -18.07
C GLY A 71 10.57 -2.39 -16.90
N ILE A 72 10.38 -3.10 -15.79
CA ILE A 72 9.75 -2.56 -14.57
C ILE A 72 10.61 -1.43 -13.99
N LEU A 73 11.93 -1.64 -13.91
CA LEU A 73 12.85 -0.62 -13.41
C LEU A 73 12.83 0.63 -14.30
N ALA A 74 12.85 0.47 -15.62
CA ALA A 74 12.79 1.59 -16.57
C ALA A 74 11.48 2.37 -16.45
N VAL A 75 10.34 1.67 -16.33
CA VAL A 75 9.04 2.30 -16.07
C VAL A 75 9.05 3.04 -14.74
N PHE A 76 9.57 2.43 -13.68
CA PHE A 76 9.62 3.02 -12.35
C PHE A 76 10.53 4.26 -12.32
N VAL A 77 11.73 4.16 -12.88
CA VAL A 77 12.68 5.28 -12.97
C VAL A 77 12.12 6.39 -13.86
N GLY A 78 11.55 6.05 -15.02
CA GLY A 78 10.89 7.01 -15.90
C GLY A 78 9.73 7.74 -15.22
N LEU A 79 8.94 7.03 -14.43
CA LEU A 79 7.84 7.60 -13.66
C LEU A 79 8.34 8.52 -12.54
N ILE A 80 9.42 8.15 -11.84
CA ILE A 80 10.09 9.03 -10.87
C ILE A 80 10.53 10.32 -11.54
N PHE A 81 11.28 10.26 -12.63
CA PHE A 81 11.77 11.46 -13.32
C PHE A 81 10.66 12.31 -13.92
N ALA A 82 9.55 11.71 -14.36
CA ALA A 82 8.42 12.44 -14.91
C ALA A 82 7.52 13.06 -13.84
N VAL A 83 7.27 12.35 -12.75
CA VAL A 83 6.25 12.71 -11.76
C VAL A 83 6.82 13.45 -10.55
N VAL A 84 7.99 13.04 -10.05
CA VAL A 84 8.57 13.63 -8.83
C VAL A 84 8.85 15.13 -8.97
N PRO A 85 9.45 15.66 -10.04
CA PRO A 85 9.67 17.09 -10.19
C PRO A 85 8.35 17.88 -10.13
N VAL A 86 7.31 17.39 -10.84
CA VAL A 86 6.00 18.04 -10.86
C VAL A 86 5.34 18.05 -9.48
N ILE A 87 5.47 16.94 -8.74
CA ILE A 87 4.97 16.85 -7.36
C ILE A 87 5.72 17.83 -6.46
N VAL A 88 7.06 17.86 -6.55
CA VAL A 88 7.90 18.76 -5.74
C VAL A 88 7.52 20.22 -6.00
N ASP A 89 7.34 20.60 -7.27
CA ASP A 89 6.90 21.96 -7.63
C ASP A 89 5.51 22.26 -7.08
N GLN A 90 4.57 21.33 -7.19
CA GLN A 90 3.22 21.52 -6.67
C GLN A 90 3.19 21.60 -5.14
N VAL A 91 4.01 20.83 -4.45
CA VAL A 91 4.17 20.92 -3.00
C VAL A 91 4.81 22.22 -2.57
N ASN A 92 5.88 22.66 -3.24
CA ASN A 92 6.52 23.95 -2.97
C ASN A 92 5.54 25.10 -3.17
N ASN A 93 4.75 25.06 -4.24
CA ASN A 93 3.70 26.04 -4.50
C ASN A 93 2.58 26.01 -3.44
N LEU A 94 2.22 24.83 -2.95
CA LEU A 94 1.28 24.67 -1.84
C LEU A 94 1.85 25.32 -0.57
N ILE A 95 3.08 24.98 -0.21
CA ILE A 95 3.76 25.49 1.00
C ILE A 95 3.88 27.02 0.95
N SER A 96 4.31 27.58 -0.18
CA SER A 96 4.48 29.03 -0.34
C SER A 96 3.15 29.79 -0.33
N SER A 97 2.06 29.15 -0.74
CA SER A 97 0.72 29.75 -0.74
C SER A 97 -0.01 29.63 0.61
N LEU A 98 0.49 28.81 1.55
CA LEU A 98 -0.17 28.57 2.85
C LEU A 98 -0.48 29.82 3.67
N PRO A 99 0.41 30.84 3.81
CA PRO A 99 0.11 32.03 4.58
C PRO A 99 -1.08 32.82 4.01
N ASN A 100 -1.11 33.02 2.68
CA ASN A 100 -2.21 33.68 1.99
C ASN A 100 -3.49 32.86 2.03
N PHE A 101 -3.35 31.52 1.97
CA PHE A 101 -4.44 30.57 2.06
C PHE A 101 -5.16 30.66 3.40
N ILE A 102 -4.44 30.64 4.53
CA ILE A 102 -5.02 30.74 5.89
C ILE A 102 -5.82 32.04 6.01
N ALA A 103 -5.25 33.17 5.56
CA ALA A 103 -5.92 34.45 5.57
C ALA A 103 -7.18 34.50 4.67
N THR A 104 -7.14 33.83 3.52
CA THR A 104 -8.27 33.76 2.59
C THR A 104 -9.38 32.87 3.12
N VAL A 105 -9.04 31.72 3.68
CA VAL A 105 -10.01 30.75 4.21
C VAL A 105 -10.68 31.27 5.46
N SER A 106 -9.95 31.88 6.41
CA SER A 106 -10.53 32.46 7.63
C SER A 106 -11.54 33.58 7.33
N ASN A 107 -11.37 34.29 6.20
CA ASN A 107 -12.26 35.36 5.79
C ASN A 107 -13.35 34.92 4.80
N ALA A 108 -13.33 33.66 4.35
CA ALA A 108 -14.26 33.17 3.34
C ALA A 108 -15.73 33.19 3.84
N SER A 109 -16.63 33.69 3.01
CA SER A 109 -18.06 33.81 3.34
C SER A 109 -18.73 32.48 3.64
N TRP A 110 -18.29 31.40 2.99
CA TRP A 110 -18.84 30.07 3.21
C TRP A 110 -18.44 29.49 4.59
N ILE A 111 -17.25 29.82 5.12
CA ILE A 111 -16.84 29.44 6.50
C ILE A 111 -17.71 30.17 7.52
N LYS A 112 -17.94 31.44 7.31
CA LYS A 112 -18.85 32.21 8.18
C LYS A 112 -20.28 31.65 8.12
N GLY A 113 -20.72 31.19 6.97
CA GLY A 113 -22.01 30.52 6.80
C GLY A 113 -22.10 29.19 7.52
N VAL A 114 -21.06 28.37 7.46
CA VAL A 114 -20.98 27.07 8.19
C VAL A 114 -20.89 27.31 9.70
N GLN A 115 -20.05 28.26 10.15
CA GLN A 115 -19.91 28.60 11.57
C GLN A 115 -21.24 28.97 12.21
N LYS A 116 -22.11 29.68 11.49
CA LYS A 116 -23.45 30.09 11.99
C LYS A 116 -24.37 28.90 12.28
N ASN A 117 -24.14 27.75 11.65
CA ASN A 117 -24.95 26.55 11.79
C ASN A 117 -24.31 25.49 12.71
N LEU A 118 -23.11 25.76 13.25
CA LEU A 118 -22.42 24.87 14.17
C LEU A 118 -22.69 25.25 15.62
N PRO A 119 -22.63 24.27 16.54
CA PRO A 119 -22.68 24.53 17.99
C PRO A 119 -21.54 25.47 18.42
N ASP A 120 -21.80 26.34 19.43
CA ASP A 120 -20.86 27.37 19.91
C ASP A 120 -19.51 26.84 20.41
N TRP A 121 -19.42 25.53 20.74
CA TRP A 121 -18.19 24.89 21.18
C TRP A 121 -17.24 24.52 20.02
N ILE A 122 -17.70 24.64 18.76
CA ILE A 122 -16.88 24.41 17.57
C ILE A 122 -16.54 25.74 16.91
N ASP A 123 -15.33 26.22 17.14
CA ASP A 123 -14.81 27.43 16.48
C ASP A 123 -13.96 27.04 15.27
N LEU A 124 -14.56 27.09 14.08
CA LEU A 124 -13.87 26.79 12.80
C LEU A 124 -12.71 27.74 12.53
N ASN A 125 -12.84 29.01 12.89
CA ASN A 125 -11.78 29.97 12.68
C ASN A 125 -10.54 29.63 13.51
N ASN A 126 -10.74 29.26 14.77
CA ASN A 126 -9.69 28.86 15.68
C ASN A 126 -9.02 27.56 15.21
N LEU A 127 -9.81 26.57 14.73
CA LEU A 127 -9.31 25.34 14.15
C LEU A 127 -8.48 25.58 12.89
N ILE A 128 -8.93 26.47 12.00
CA ILE A 128 -8.21 26.84 10.77
C ILE A 128 -6.89 27.54 11.09
N VAL A 129 -6.92 28.51 12.01
CA VAL A 129 -5.73 29.25 12.43
C VAL A 129 -4.73 28.32 13.13
N GLN A 130 -5.19 27.46 14.07
CA GLN A 130 -4.34 26.50 14.76
C GLN A 130 -3.73 25.48 13.78
N SER A 131 -4.56 24.91 12.88
CA SER A 131 -4.10 23.97 11.86
C SER A 131 -3.10 24.64 10.92
N GLY A 132 -3.35 25.88 10.53
CA GLY A 132 -2.46 26.64 9.70
C GLY A 132 -1.14 27.00 10.38
N THR A 133 -1.18 27.34 11.67
CA THR A 133 0.01 27.61 12.47
C THR A 133 0.82 26.33 12.70
N TRP A 134 0.14 25.22 12.98
CA TRP A 134 0.78 23.91 13.07
C TRP A 134 1.45 23.54 11.76
N LEU A 135 0.75 23.68 10.63
CA LEU A 135 1.26 23.40 9.30
C LEU A 135 2.48 24.28 8.98
N ARG A 136 2.41 25.60 9.25
CA ARG A 136 3.51 26.54 9.08
C ARG A 136 4.74 26.18 9.93
N ASN A 137 4.53 25.80 11.19
CA ASN A 137 5.61 25.43 12.10
C ASN A 137 6.23 24.05 11.73
N ASN A 138 5.47 23.20 11.05
CA ASN A 138 5.93 21.89 10.59
C ASN A 138 6.25 21.86 9.09
N VAL A 139 6.17 23.00 8.38
CA VAL A 139 6.50 23.12 6.94
C VAL A 139 7.93 22.65 6.65
N SER A 140 8.90 23.00 7.49
CA SER A 140 10.28 22.52 7.35
C SER A 140 10.38 21.01 7.57
N THR A 141 9.58 20.44 8.45
CA THR A 141 9.52 18.99 8.70
C THR A 141 8.76 18.29 7.58
N ILE A 142 7.67 18.87 7.08
CA ILE A 142 6.86 18.36 5.96
C ILE A 142 7.59 18.56 4.63
N GLY A 143 8.16 19.74 4.38
CA GLY A 143 8.97 20.04 3.21
C GLY A 143 10.33 19.35 3.26
N GLY A 144 10.97 19.27 4.44
CA GLY A 144 12.13 18.43 4.69
C GLY A 144 11.76 16.93 4.60
N GLY A 145 10.55 16.54 4.98
CA GLY A 145 9.99 15.20 4.72
C GLY A 145 9.78 14.93 3.24
N LEU A 146 9.44 15.92 2.43
CA LEU A 146 9.31 15.81 0.97
C LEU A 146 10.65 15.94 0.23
N LEU A 147 11.57 16.78 0.74
CA LEU A 147 12.98 16.74 0.36
C LEU A 147 13.66 15.47 0.88
N SER A 148 13.27 14.96 2.06
CA SER A 148 13.70 13.65 2.55
C SER A 148 12.96 12.51 1.87
N VAL A 149 11.86 12.72 1.14
CA VAL A 149 11.39 11.77 0.12
C VAL A 149 12.35 11.76 -1.07
N GLY A 150 12.93 12.88 -1.48
CA GLY A 150 14.08 12.90 -2.41
C GLY A 150 15.35 12.25 -1.81
N VAL A 151 15.66 12.55 -0.55
CA VAL A 151 16.74 11.92 0.26
C VAL A 151 16.29 10.57 0.84
N GLY A 152 15.03 10.35 1.10
CA GLY A 152 14.41 9.08 1.49
C GLY A 152 14.19 8.15 0.32
N ILE A 153 14.15 8.65 -0.92
CA ILE A 153 14.41 7.88 -2.14
C ILE A 153 15.88 7.44 -2.16
N ALA A 154 16.82 8.24 -1.67
CA ALA A 154 18.22 7.83 -1.55
C ALA A 154 18.50 6.89 -0.35
N SER A 155 17.81 7.01 0.78
CA SER A 155 17.87 6.06 1.90
C SER A 155 16.85 4.91 1.77
N GLY A 156 15.70 5.15 1.20
CA GLY A 156 14.76 4.13 0.72
C GLY A 156 15.27 3.40 -0.52
N ALA A 157 16.22 3.97 -1.29
CA ALA A 157 16.94 3.30 -2.36
C ALA A 157 17.67 2.05 -1.84
N THR A 158 18.22 2.07 -0.65
CA THR A 158 18.83 0.87 -0.06
C THR A 158 17.78 -0.22 0.16
N GLY A 159 16.66 0.07 0.78
CA GLY A 159 15.56 -0.89 0.95
C GLY A 159 14.95 -1.34 -0.39
N PHE A 160 14.76 -0.40 -1.32
CA PHE A 160 14.28 -0.71 -2.66
C PHE A 160 15.27 -1.59 -3.46
N VAL A 161 16.57 -1.28 -3.41
CA VAL A 161 17.62 -2.12 -4.04
C VAL A 161 17.67 -3.49 -3.41
N ILE A 162 17.56 -3.61 -2.09
CA ILE A 162 17.49 -4.91 -1.41
C ILE A 162 16.25 -5.69 -1.90
N ILE A 163 15.07 -5.05 -1.93
CA ILE A 163 13.84 -5.70 -2.42
C ILE A 163 14.00 -6.12 -3.90
N LEU A 164 14.62 -5.29 -4.75
CA LEU A 164 14.86 -5.64 -6.15
C LEU A 164 15.80 -6.83 -6.29
N ILE A 165 16.92 -6.84 -5.57
CA ILE A 165 17.90 -7.94 -5.59
C ILE A 165 17.24 -9.23 -5.10
N LEU A 166 16.49 -9.16 -3.98
CA LEU A 166 15.75 -10.30 -3.47
C LEU A 166 14.67 -10.77 -4.45
N THR A 167 13.95 -9.84 -5.09
CA THR A 167 12.95 -10.16 -6.12
C THR A 167 13.59 -10.89 -7.30
N LEU A 168 14.71 -10.38 -7.81
CA LEU A 168 15.48 -11.04 -8.87
C LEU A 168 15.88 -12.47 -8.47
N TYR A 169 16.40 -12.62 -7.25
CA TYR A 169 16.80 -13.91 -6.72
C TYR A 169 15.62 -14.87 -6.58
N PHE A 170 14.50 -14.40 -6.05
CA PHE A 170 13.29 -15.20 -5.91
C PHE A 170 12.69 -15.58 -7.27
N VAL A 171 12.58 -14.66 -8.22
CA VAL A 171 12.08 -14.99 -9.57
C VAL A 171 12.97 -16.04 -10.25
N ALA A 172 14.28 -15.88 -10.15
CA ALA A 172 15.24 -16.82 -10.73
C ALA A 172 15.18 -18.20 -10.06
N SER A 173 15.03 -18.26 -8.74
CA SER A 173 15.04 -19.48 -7.95
C SER A 173 13.65 -20.07 -7.65
N LEU A 174 12.56 -19.38 -8.01
CA LEU A 174 11.19 -19.74 -7.63
C LEU A 174 10.84 -21.19 -7.94
N SER A 175 11.17 -21.69 -9.13
CA SER A 175 10.92 -23.08 -9.52
C SER A 175 11.76 -24.09 -8.73
N SER A 176 12.97 -23.71 -8.32
CA SER A 176 13.84 -24.57 -7.49
C SER A 176 13.38 -24.57 -6.04
N MET A 177 12.96 -23.41 -5.51
CA MET A 177 12.38 -23.31 -4.17
C MET A 177 11.09 -24.14 -4.07
N LYS A 178 10.19 -24.02 -5.05
CA LYS A 178 8.96 -24.84 -5.10
C LYS A 178 9.28 -26.33 -5.12
N ARG A 179 10.19 -26.77 -6.00
CA ARG A 179 10.61 -28.19 -6.04
C ARG A 179 11.22 -28.65 -4.71
N GLY A 180 12.03 -27.82 -4.06
CA GLY A 180 12.57 -28.10 -2.73
C GLY A 180 11.46 -28.31 -1.69
N LEU A 181 10.50 -27.38 -1.67
CA LEU A 181 9.34 -27.44 -0.78
C LEU A 181 8.48 -28.70 -1.02
N TYR A 182 8.27 -29.08 -2.29
CA TYR A 182 7.48 -30.27 -2.63
C TYR A 182 8.14 -31.57 -2.15
N ARG A 183 9.46 -31.62 -2.06
CA ARG A 183 10.20 -32.80 -1.54
C ARG A 183 10.01 -33.02 -0.05
N LEU A 184 9.64 -32.00 0.70
CA LEU A 184 9.37 -32.12 2.14
C LEU A 184 8.03 -32.81 2.43
N VAL A 185 7.17 -32.93 1.41
CA VAL A 185 5.85 -33.56 1.54
C VAL A 185 5.92 -35.05 1.16
N PRO A 186 5.28 -35.96 1.92
CA PRO A 186 5.19 -37.37 1.60
C PRO A 186 4.71 -37.60 0.15
N ALA A 187 5.28 -38.62 -0.52
CA ALA A 187 5.04 -38.87 -1.95
C ALA A 187 3.55 -39.01 -2.29
N SER A 188 2.76 -39.64 -1.42
CA SER A 188 1.30 -39.85 -1.60
C SER A 188 0.47 -38.56 -1.62
N LYS A 189 0.98 -37.48 -0.98
CA LYS A 189 0.29 -36.18 -0.87
C LYS A 189 0.92 -35.09 -1.73
N ARG A 190 2.08 -35.38 -2.36
CA ARG A 190 2.90 -34.40 -3.06
C ARG A 190 2.18 -33.77 -4.26
N ALA A 191 1.46 -34.57 -5.03
CA ALA A 191 0.72 -34.08 -6.21
C ALA A 191 -0.34 -33.03 -5.80
N ARG A 192 -1.16 -33.34 -4.78
CA ARG A 192 -2.18 -32.41 -4.25
C ARG A 192 -1.56 -31.14 -3.66
N PHE A 193 -0.45 -31.29 -2.93
CA PHE A 193 0.28 -30.16 -2.35
C PHE A 193 0.88 -29.25 -3.42
N SER A 194 1.51 -29.83 -4.45
CA SER A 194 2.09 -29.04 -5.54
C SER A 194 1.02 -28.28 -6.33
N ASP A 195 -0.13 -28.92 -6.62
CA ASP A 195 -1.24 -28.27 -7.29
C ASP A 195 -1.78 -27.08 -6.49
N LEU A 196 -2.00 -27.26 -5.18
CA LEU A 196 -2.42 -26.18 -4.29
C LEU A 196 -1.41 -25.02 -4.23
N ALA A 197 -0.12 -25.34 -4.14
CA ALA A 197 0.95 -24.34 -4.11
C ALA A 197 1.03 -23.55 -5.43
N GLU A 198 0.80 -24.19 -6.58
CA GLU A 198 0.73 -23.51 -7.87
C GLU A 198 -0.52 -22.62 -7.98
N GLN A 199 -1.68 -23.08 -7.49
CA GLN A 199 -2.90 -22.27 -7.44
C GLN A 199 -2.72 -21.03 -6.58
N ILE A 200 -2.12 -21.15 -5.39
CA ILE A 200 -1.80 -20.04 -4.49
C ILE A 200 -0.86 -19.06 -5.20
N SER A 201 0.25 -19.56 -5.75
CA SER A 201 1.23 -18.72 -6.44
C SER A 201 0.61 -17.94 -7.61
N ALA A 202 -0.20 -18.60 -8.42
CA ALA A 202 -0.90 -17.98 -9.53
C ALA A 202 -1.95 -16.95 -9.07
N SER A 203 -2.61 -17.20 -7.94
CA SER A 203 -3.59 -16.27 -7.36
C SER A 203 -2.92 -15.02 -6.82
N VAL A 204 -1.80 -15.16 -6.11
CA VAL A 204 -0.99 -14.03 -5.64
C VAL A 204 -0.50 -13.20 -6.83
N GLY A 205 0.06 -13.84 -7.86
CA GLY A 205 0.54 -13.13 -9.05
C GLY A 205 -0.55 -12.33 -9.76
N ARG A 206 -1.73 -12.94 -9.97
CA ARG A 206 -2.88 -12.25 -10.56
C ARG A 206 -3.37 -11.09 -9.70
N TYR A 207 -3.38 -11.26 -8.37
CA TYR A 207 -3.74 -10.20 -7.44
C TYR A 207 -2.79 -9.01 -7.55
N VAL A 208 -1.47 -9.23 -7.56
CA VAL A 208 -0.47 -8.15 -7.67
C VAL A 208 -0.66 -7.34 -8.95
N VAL A 209 -0.77 -8.03 -10.09
CA VAL A 209 -0.99 -7.38 -11.39
C VAL A 209 -2.33 -6.64 -11.39
N GLY A 210 -3.38 -7.28 -10.87
CA GLY A 210 -4.71 -6.68 -10.80
C GLY A 210 -4.72 -5.42 -9.95
N GLN A 211 -4.14 -5.47 -8.74
CA GLN A 211 -4.10 -4.32 -7.84
C GLN A 211 -3.27 -3.17 -8.41
N GLY A 212 -2.11 -3.47 -9.00
CA GLY A 212 -1.32 -2.47 -9.70
C GLY A 212 -2.08 -1.82 -10.85
N THR A 213 -2.85 -2.60 -11.61
CA THR A 213 -3.69 -2.08 -12.71
C THR A 213 -4.81 -1.17 -12.19
N ILE A 214 -5.48 -1.54 -11.11
CA ILE A 214 -6.54 -0.72 -10.47
C ILE A 214 -5.94 0.59 -9.96
N ALA A 215 -4.81 0.53 -9.25
CA ALA A 215 -4.14 1.71 -8.73
C ALA A 215 -3.69 2.66 -9.85
N LEU A 216 -3.11 2.11 -10.93
CA LEU A 216 -2.72 2.90 -12.10
C LEU A 216 -3.93 3.54 -12.77
N ALA A 217 -5.02 2.79 -12.95
CA ALA A 217 -6.25 3.31 -13.52
C ALA A 217 -6.82 4.47 -12.67
N ASN A 218 -6.81 4.33 -11.34
CA ASN A 218 -7.25 5.40 -10.43
C ASN A 218 -6.34 6.64 -10.55
N GLY A 219 -5.03 6.46 -10.51
CA GLY A 219 -4.08 7.57 -10.66
C GLY A 219 -4.25 8.32 -11.98
N VAL A 220 -4.34 7.58 -13.10
CA VAL A 220 -4.51 8.18 -14.43
C VAL A 220 -5.87 8.88 -14.57
N ALA A 221 -6.95 8.23 -14.14
CA ALA A 221 -8.28 8.81 -14.20
C ALA A 221 -8.39 10.07 -13.32
N SER A 222 -7.82 10.05 -12.12
CA SER A 222 -7.73 11.20 -11.22
C SER A 222 -6.89 12.32 -11.83
N PHE A 223 -5.75 12.00 -12.46
CA PHE A 223 -4.91 12.98 -13.13
C PHE A 223 -5.65 13.68 -14.25
N ILE A 224 -6.32 12.95 -15.12
CA ILE A 224 -7.11 13.50 -16.23
C ILE A 224 -8.24 14.39 -15.69
N PHE A 225 -9.02 13.88 -14.75
CA PHE A 225 -10.14 14.63 -14.18
C PHE A 225 -9.69 15.90 -13.48
N LEU A 226 -8.67 15.84 -12.63
CA LEU A 226 -8.17 17.00 -11.89
C LEU A 226 -7.43 18.00 -12.79
N SER A 227 -6.81 17.55 -13.89
CA SER A 227 -6.20 18.44 -14.88
C SER A 227 -7.27 19.24 -15.63
N ILE A 228 -8.37 18.61 -16.02
CA ILE A 228 -9.56 19.31 -16.57
C ILE A 228 -10.17 20.20 -15.47
N GLY A 229 -10.21 19.73 -14.24
CA GLY A 229 -10.72 20.44 -13.08
C GLY A 229 -9.97 21.73 -12.74
N GLN A 230 -8.76 21.95 -13.26
CA GLN A 230 -8.06 23.24 -13.15
C GLN A 230 -8.84 24.38 -13.79
N LEU A 231 -9.64 24.10 -14.82
CA LEU A 231 -10.54 25.08 -15.43
C LEU A 231 -11.63 25.55 -14.47
N PHE A 232 -11.95 24.76 -13.45
CA PHE A 232 -12.93 25.03 -12.40
C PHE A 232 -12.29 25.35 -11.05
N GLY A 233 -10.97 25.61 -11.02
CA GLY A 233 -10.22 26.01 -9.83
C GLY A 233 -9.60 24.86 -9.01
N ALA A 234 -9.67 23.61 -9.45
CA ALA A 234 -8.93 22.53 -8.82
C ALA A 234 -7.42 22.80 -8.93
N LYS A 235 -6.68 22.49 -7.84
CA LYS A 235 -5.24 22.76 -7.76
C LYS A 235 -4.48 21.44 -7.63
N TYR A 236 -3.21 21.44 -8.03
CA TYR A 236 -2.26 20.34 -7.79
C TYR A 236 -2.67 18.96 -8.33
N PRO A 237 -3.07 18.84 -9.61
CA PRO A 237 -3.62 17.61 -10.18
C PRO A 237 -2.64 16.43 -10.10
N ALA A 238 -1.35 16.65 -10.37
CA ALA A 238 -0.36 15.56 -10.33
C ALA A 238 -0.13 15.05 -8.90
N LEU A 239 -0.09 15.94 -7.92
CA LEU A 239 0.05 15.58 -6.51
C LEU A 239 -1.12 14.72 -6.05
N PHE A 240 -2.35 15.18 -6.32
CA PHE A 240 -3.55 14.46 -5.90
C PHE A 240 -3.76 13.16 -6.67
N ALA A 241 -3.42 13.12 -7.95
CA ALA A 241 -3.44 11.88 -8.73
C ALA A 241 -2.43 10.84 -8.21
N PHE A 242 -1.24 11.30 -7.80
CA PHE A 242 -0.25 10.44 -7.17
C PHE A 242 -0.71 9.92 -5.82
N ILE A 243 -1.35 10.76 -5.01
CA ILE A 243 -1.99 10.34 -3.76
C ILE A 243 -3.09 9.30 -4.04
N ALA A 244 -3.95 9.54 -5.04
CA ALA A 244 -4.98 8.59 -5.45
C ALA A 244 -4.39 7.24 -5.87
N PHE A 245 -3.30 7.25 -6.65
CA PHE A 245 -2.56 6.04 -7.04
C PHE A 245 -2.02 5.29 -5.82
N LEU A 246 -1.31 5.97 -4.92
CA LEU A 246 -0.72 5.35 -3.74
C LEU A 246 -1.77 4.74 -2.82
N PHE A 247 -2.82 5.49 -2.56
CA PHE A 247 -3.91 5.01 -1.71
C PHE A 247 -4.63 3.83 -2.36
N ALA A 248 -4.90 3.86 -3.66
CA ALA A 248 -5.55 2.76 -4.37
C ALA A 248 -4.74 1.45 -4.38
N LEU A 249 -3.46 1.45 -3.99
CA LEU A 249 -2.72 0.21 -3.75
C LEU A 249 -3.33 -0.62 -2.61
N VAL A 250 -3.99 0.01 -1.63
CA VAL A 250 -4.69 -0.69 -0.56
C VAL A 250 -6.17 -0.87 -0.92
N PRO A 251 -6.65 -2.08 -1.17
CA PRO A 251 -8.03 -2.30 -1.64
C PRO A 251 -9.08 -1.82 -0.65
N LEU A 252 -10.20 -1.34 -1.17
CA LEU A 252 -11.39 -0.86 -0.46
C LEU A 252 -11.13 0.37 0.41
N VAL A 253 -10.21 0.29 1.39
CA VAL A 253 -9.92 1.36 2.33
C VAL A 253 -9.16 2.50 1.64
N GLY A 254 -8.27 2.15 0.72
CA GLY A 254 -7.38 3.11 0.09
C GLY A 254 -8.13 4.11 -0.80
N THR A 255 -8.90 3.64 -1.76
CA THR A 255 -9.66 4.53 -2.65
C THR A 255 -10.61 5.44 -1.87
N LEU A 256 -11.29 4.91 -0.84
CA LEU A 256 -12.18 5.69 0.01
C LEU A 256 -11.41 6.76 0.79
N SER A 257 -10.36 6.39 1.53
CA SER A 257 -9.58 7.35 2.33
C SER A 257 -8.84 8.37 1.47
N GLY A 258 -8.30 7.94 0.31
CA GLY A 258 -7.68 8.83 -0.67
C GLY A 258 -8.67 9.84 -1.25
N SER A 259 -9.88 9.40 -1.61
CA SER A 259 -10.92 10.29 -2.14
C SER A 259 -11.40 11.31 -1.11
N VAL A 260 -11.57 10.91 0.14
CA VAL A 260 -11.92 11.83 1.23
C VAL A 260 -10.80 12.85 1.45
N LEU A 261 -9.55 12.40 1.53
CA LEU A 261 -8.39 13.28 1.70
C LEU A 261 -8.29 14.31 0.56
N ILE A 262 -8.42 13.87 -0.69
CA ILE A 262 -8.31 14.76 -1.86
C ILE A 262 -9.49 15.74 -1.91
N THR A 263 -10.71 15.27 -1.63
CA THR A 263 -11.89 16.12 -1.61
C THR A 263 -11.81 17.20 -0.52
N LEU A 264 -11.41 16.82 0.69
CA LEU A 264 -11.20 17.76 1.79
C LEU A 264 -10.06 18.73 1.50
N SER A 265 -8.96 18.25 0.92
CA SER A 265 -7.86 19.13 0.51
C SER A 265 -8.32 20.13 -0.56
N THR A 266 -9.13 19.68 -1.52
CA THR A 266 -9.70 20.57 -2.55
C THR A 266 -10.67 21.58 -1.93
N LEU A 267 -11.50 21.18 -0.96
CA LEU A 267 -12.38 22.08 -0.23
C LEU A 267 -11.60 23.21 0.44
N LEU A 268 -10.53 22.86 1.10
CA LEU A 268 -9.68 23.83 1.77
C LEU A 268 -8.93 24.74 0.79
N LEU A 269 -8.35 24.19 -0.28
CA LEU A 269 -7.44 24.90 -1.20
C LEU A 269 -8.15 25.66 -2.30
N ALA A 270 -9.34 25.24 -2.72
CA ALA A 270 -10.05 25.77 -3.88
C ALA A 270 -11.49 26.19 -3.57
N GLY A 271 -11.99 25.86 -2.35
CA GLY A 271 -13.34 26.19 -1.92
C GLY A 271 -14.39 25.13 -2.27
N PRO A 272 -15.68 25.39 -1.91
CA PRO A 272 -16.75 24.38 -1.98
C PRO A 272 -17.14 23.98 -3.41
N GLY A 273 -17.05 24.88 -4.38
CA GLY A 273 -17.40 24.58 -5.76
C GLY A 273 -16.55 23.47 -6.38
N PRO A 274 -15.21 23.64 -6.48
CA PRO A 274 -14.31 22.58 -6.94
C PRO A 274 -14.38 21.31 -6.12
N ALA A 275 -14.50 21.43 -4.78
CA ALA A 275 -14.59 20.27 -3.89
C ALA A 275 -15.83 19.42 -4.17
N LEU A 276 -16.97 20.04 -4.46
CA LEU A 276 -18.20 19.33 -4.83
C LEU A 276 -17.98 18.49 -6.10
N TRP A 277 -17.38 19.04 -7.12
CA TRP A 277 -17.09 18.31 -8.36
C TRP A 277 -16.10 17.16 -8.15
N VAL A 278 -15.06 17.38 -7.36
CA VAL A 278 -14.11 16.33 -6.98
C VAL A 278 -14.78 15.23 -6.16
N GLY A 279 -15.65 15.60 -5.21
CA GLY A 279 -16.41 14.64 -4.43
C GLY A 279 -17.35 13.79 -5.29
N ILE A 280 -18.12 14.43 -6.20
CA ILE A 280 -18.99 13.73 -7.15
C ILE A 280 -18.17 12.77 -8.03
N TYR A 281 -17.04 13.25 -8.56
CA TYR A 281 -16.14 12.40 -9.36
C TYR A 281 -15.73 11.14 -8.60
N TYR A 282 -15.25 11.27 -7.35
CA TYR A 282 -14.81 10.11 -6.60
C TYR A 282 -15.95 9.18 -6.20
N VAL A 283 -17.15 9.69 -5.93
CA VAL A 283 -18.33 8.84 -5.72
C VAL A 283 -18.61 8.02 -6.97
N ILE A 284 -18.63 8.65 -8.16
CA ILE A 284 -18.84 7.96 -9.43
C ILE A 284 -17.71 6.97 -9.70
N TYR A 285 -16.45 7.41 -9.51
CA TYR A 285 -15.29 6.56 -9.73
C TYR A 285 -15.32 5.31 -8.85
N MET A 286 -15.64 5.43 -7.56
CA MET A 286 -15.78 4.29 -6.65
C MET A 286 -16.86 3.30 -7.11
N GLN A 287 -17.98 3.79 -7.65
CA GLN A 287 -18.99 2.91 -8.23
C GLN A 287 -18.47 2.18 -9.47
N ILE A 288 -17.79 2.89 -10.37
CA ILE A 288 -17.16 2.29 -11.55
C ILE A 288 -16.07 1.29 -11.13
N GLU A 289 -15.24 1.64 -10.15
CA GLU A 289 -14.23 0.72 -9.61
C GLU A 289 -14.86 -0.54 -9.04
N ALA A 290 -15.89 -0.40 -8.18
CA ALA A 290 -16.52 -1.52 -7.49
C ALA A 290 -17.30 -2.45 -8.44
N TYR A 291 -18.04 -1.89 -9.40
CA TYR A 291 -18.95 -2.68 -10.24
C TYR A 291 -18.42 -2.99 -11.64
N VAL A 292 -17.39 -2.27 -12.12
CA VAL A 292 -16.88 -2.45 -13.47
C VAL A 292 -15.41 -2.86 -13.47
N ILE A 293 -14.52 -2.12 -12.80
CA ILE A 293 -13.07 -2.34 -12.85
C ILE A 293 -12.71 -3.57 -12.02
N ASN A 294 -13.09 -3.59 -10.75
CA ASN A 294 -12.76 -4.69 -9.83
C ASN A 294 -13.25 -6.06 -10.36
N PRO A 295 -14.50 -6.25 -10.81
CA PRO A 295 -14.92 -7.53 -11.36
C PRO A 295 -14.12 -7.94 -12.59
N ARG A 296 -13.80 -7.02 -13.48
CA ARG A 296 -13.04 -7.35 -14.70
C ARG A 296 -11.57 -7.70 -14.41
N VAL A 297 -10.97 -7.01 -13.48
CA VAL A 297 -9.54 -7.17 -13.15
C VAL A 297 -9.32 -8.33 -12.16
N MET A 298 -10.20 -8.45 -11.15
CA MET A 298 -10.02 -9.38 -10.02
C MET A 298 -10.82 -10.70 -10.17
N ASN A 299 -11.73 -10.84 -11.13
CA ASN A 299 -12.64 -12.01 -11.26
C ASN A 299 -11.92 -13.37 -11.30
N ARG A 300 -10.64 -13.40 -11.61
CA ARG A 300 -9.81 -14.62 -11.67
C ARG A 300 -8.76 -14.68 -10.56
N ALA A 301 -8.66 -13.65 -9.73
CA ALA A 301 -7.56 -13.57 -8.77
C ALA A 301 -7.92 -14.22 -7.44
N VAL A 302 -8.98 -13.78 -6.77
CA VAL A 302 -9.31 -14.26 -5.42
C VAL A 302 -10.78 -14.05 -5.10
N LYS A 303 -11.48 -15.11 -4.67
CA LYS A 303 -12.83 -15.00 -4.09
C LYS A 303 -12.72 -14.91 -2.57
N VAL A 304 -12.47 -13.73 -2.04
CA VAL A 304 -12.43 -13.48 -0.58
C VAL A 304 -13.64 -12.62 -0.20
N PRO A 305 -14.41 -13.00 0.84
CA PRO A 305 -15.44 -12.14 1.40
C PRO A 305 -14.89 -10.77 1.80
N GLY A 306 -15.62 -9.68 1.50
CA GLY A 306 -15.14 -8.31 1.75
C GLY A 306 -14.75 -8.05 3.19
N ALA A 307 -15.45 -8.63 4.17
CA ALA A 307 -15.09 -8.51 5.59
C ALA A 307 -13.68 -9.07 5.89
N ILE A 308 -13.32 -10.21 5.29
CA ILE A 308 -11.99 -10.82 5.46
C ILE A 308 -10.92 -9.94 4.81
N VAL A 309 -11.22 -9.32 3.67
CA VAL A 309 -10.30 -8.37 3.01
C VAL A 309 -9.99 -7.19 3.93
N VAL A 310 -11.02 -6.60 4.56
CA VAL A 310 -10.85 -5.46 5.49
C VAL A 310 -10.06 -5.89 6.72
N ILE A 311 -10.43 -7.01 7.35
CA ILE A 311 -9.73 -7.52 8.55
C ILE A 311 -8.27 -7.83 8.22
N ALA A 312 -8.00 -8.51 7.10
CA ALA A 312 -6.65 -8.83 6.66
C ALA A 312 -5.82 -7.56 6.40
N ALA A 313 -6.40 -6.58 5.69
CA ALA A 313 -5.71 -5.32 5.40
C ALA A 313 -5.37 -4.53 6.68
N LEU A 314 -6.31 -4.45 7.64
CA LEU A 314 -6.09 -3.79 8.93
C LEU A 314 -5.04 -4.52 9.77
N ALA A 315 -5.14 -5.86 9.88
CA ALA A 315 -4.18 -6.67 10.63
C ALA A 315 -2.78 -6.60 10.00
N GLY A 316 -2.68 -6.76 8.67
CA GLY A 316 -1.42 -6.65 7.96
C GLY A 316 -0.82 -5.26 8.05
N GLY A 317 -1.67 -4.23 7.95
CA GLY A 317 -1.26 -2.83 8.11
C GLY A 317 -0.70 -2.52 9.49
N ALA A 318 -1.31 -3.06 10.54
CA ALA A 318 -0.84 -2.90 11.93
C ALA A 318 0.49 -3.63 12.17
N LEU A 319 0.73 -4.78 11.52
CA LEU A 319 1.94 -5.58 11.71
C LEU A 319 3.14 -5.09 10.89
N LEU A 320 2.95 -4.76 9.63
CA LEU A 320 4.03 -4.51 8.65
C LEU A 320 3.79 -3.23 7.82
N GLY A 321 2.91 -2.33 8.28
CA GLY A 321 2.58 -1.09 7.57
C GLY A 321 1.89 -1.34 6.21
N ILE A 322 2.09 -0.41 5.27
CA ILE A 322 1.43 -0.45 3.95
C ILE A 322 1.73 -1.74 3.19
N LEU A 323 2.99 -2.22 3.24
CA LEU A 323 3.38 -3.49 2.60
C LEU A 323 2.66 -4.68 3.23
N GLY A 324 2.47 -4.65 4.56
CA GLY A 324 1.69 -5.67 5.25
C GLY A 324 0.22 -5.70 4.82
N ALA A 325 -0.41 -4.55 4.68
CA ALA A 325 -1.78 -4.46 4.17
C ALA A 325 -1.93 -5.04 2.76
N LEU A 326 -0.95 -4.78 1.87
CA LEU A 326 -0.92 -5.33 0.51
C LEU A 326 -0.79 -6.86 0.49
N ILE A 327 0.11 -7.41 1.30
CA ILE A 327 0.43 -8.84 1.32
C ILE A 327 -0.64 -9.64 2.06
N ALA A 328 -1.29 -9.04 3.05
CA ALA A 328 -2.25 -9.74 3.92
C ALA A 328 -3.46 -10.29 3.16
N ILE A 329 -3.93 -9.61 2.12
CA ILE A 329 -5.09 -10.05 1.34
C ILE A 329 -4.79 -11.35 0.57
N PRO A 330 -3.70 -11.47 -0.21
CA PRO A 330 -3.30 -12.74 -0.81
C PRO A 330 -3.04 -13.86 0.21
N VAL A 331 -2.48 -13.51 1.38
CA VAL A 331 -2.29 -14.49 2.46
C VAL A 331 -3.63 -15.01 2.97
N ALA A 332 -4.58 -14.14 3.27
CA ALA A 332 -5.93 -14.52 3.68
C ALA A 332 -6.63 -15.38 2.61
N ALA A 333 -6.49 -15.02 1.35
CA ALA A 333 -6.99 -15.80 0.24
C ALA A 333 -6.37 -17.20 0.16
N SER A 334 -5.06 -17.28 0.40
CA SER A 334 -4.35 -18.57 0.42
C SER A 334 -4.83 -19.45 1.58
N VAL A 335 -5.05 -18.85 2.74
CA VAL A 335 -5.61 -19.54 3.92
C VAL A 335 -7.02 -20.09 3.61
N LEU A 336 -7.89 -19.26 3.02
CA LEU A 336 -9.23 -19.72 2.62
C LEU A 336 -9.17 -20.86 1.60
N LEU A 337 -8.30 -20.77 0.61
CA LEU A 337 -8.12 -21.83 -0.38
C LEU A 337 -7.67 -23.14 0.28
N ILE A 338 -6.78 -23.07 1.27
CA ILE A 338 -6.34 -24.23 2.06
C ILE A 338 -7.53 -24.80 2.86
N ILE A 339 -8.32 -23.94 3.50
CA ILE A 339 -9.49 -24.36 4.26
C ILE A 339 -10.46 -25.10 3.35
N ASP A 340 -10.82 -24.51 2.21
CA ASP A 340 -11.80 -25.06 1.28
C ASP A 340 -11.33 -26.38 0.63
N GLN A 341 -10.06 -26.51 0.30
CA GLN A 341 -9.55 -27.66 -0.44
C GLN A 341 -8.94 -28.76 0.45
N VAL A 342 -8.56 -28.45 1.67
CA VAL A 342 -7.89 -29.41 2.55
C VAL A 342 -8.71 -29.69 3.82
N VAL A 343 -9.16 -28.62 4.51
CA VAL A 343 -9.80 -28.77 5.81
C VAL A 343 -11.24 -29.25 5.66
N VAL A 344 -12.04 -28.56 4.84
CA VAL A 344 -13.47 -28.91 4.66
C VAL A 344 -13.66 -30.33 4.12
N PRO A 345 -12.96 -30.79 3.06
CA PRO A 345 -13.13 -32.18 2.59
C PRO A 345 -12.77 -33.20 3.65
N ARG A 346 -11.70 -32.93 4.44
CA ARG A 346 -11.31 -33.86 5.52
C ARG A 346 -12.35 -33.93 6.64
N GLN A 347 -13.04 -32.82 6.94
CA GLN A 347 -14.12 -32.82 7.94
C GLN A 347 -15.36 -33.55 7.46
N ASN A 348 -15.61 -33.57 6.14
CA ASN A 348 -16.75 -34.26 5.54
C ASN A 348 -16.51 -35.78 5.41
N GLU A 349 -15.26 -36.26 5.59
CA GLU A 349 -14.86 -37.68 5.58
C GLU A 349 -14.88 -38.29 7.00
N LEU A 350 -15.00 -37.48 8.06
CA LEU A 350 -15.09 -37.87 9.47
C LEU A 350 -16.54 -37.96 9.92
#